data_7163717e1fd7d9fe0b10e40c2aeb13ec
#
_entry.id   7163717e1fd7d9fe0b10e40c2aeb13ec
#
_cell.length_a   1.000
_cell.length_b   1.000
_cell.length_c   1.000
_cell.angle_alpha   90.00
_cell.angle_beta   90.00
_cell.angle_gamma   90.00
#
_symmetry.space_group_name_H-M   'P 1'
#
loop_
_entity.id
_entity.type
_entity.pdbx_description
1 polymer ?
#
loop_
_entity_poly.entity_id
_entity_poly.type
_entity_poly.pdbx_seq_one_letter_code
_entity_poly.pdbx_strand_id
1 'polypeptide(L)'
;MILKFKASILFIIPFYFGLIDAQIIHNQKCGIPPEESNHSRNWGYGYNDLLDDIEIWQQSQYVNIDSIGRTVQGRAIWELTISEDPSSITHKRIYIHARTHPGEEEAFWVTDEIINFLLADTPEASFIRSNTIFHIVPMHNPDGVELGYSRENANGLDIESGWDDNVLEPEVSVLQNRFLELSFAIPNPIQVALNMHSAYACKRYFVYHHENGTSSYFTDLEKDFISGIQHYYPDGIEDWDYFVSWSSNTPDQYPESWWWFN
;
A
#
# COMPACT_ATOMS: atom_id res chain seq x y z
N MET A 1 -14.14 -27.00 0.52
CA MET A 1 -15.03 -26.80 -0.66
C MET A 1 -14.59 -25.48 -1.29
N ILE A 2 -13.68 -25.59 -2.23
CA ILE A 2 -13.01 -24.43 -2.85
C ILE A 2 -14.03 -23.77 -3.77
N LEU A 3 -14.55 -22.60 -3.41
CA LEU A 3 -15.34 -21.78 -4.31
C LEU A 3 -14.37 -21.15 -5.33
N LYS A 4 -14.42 -21.64 -6.57
CA LYS A 4 -13.76 -21.00 -7.71
C LYS A 4 -14.50 -19.71 -8.04
N PHE A 5 -14.04 -18.57 -7.55
CA PHE A 5 -14.46 -17.28 -8.07
C PHE A 5 -13.75 -17.05 -9.40
N LYS A 6 -14.52 -17.01 -10.46
CA LYS A 6 -14.06 -16.48 -11.74
C LYS A 6 -13.83 -14.99 -11.58
N ALA A 7 -12.58 -14.58 -11.62
CA ALA A 7 -12.22 -13.19 -11.84
C ALA A 7 -12.78 -12.79 -13.22
N SER A 8 -13.81 -11.99 -13.24
CA SER A 8 -14.38 -11.45 -14.47
C SER A 8 -14.41 -9.94 -14.35
N ILE A 9 -13.64 -9.33 -15.25
CA ILE A 9 -13.72 -7.95 -15.69
C ILE A 9 -13.14 -6.92 -14.73
N LEU A 10 -11.87 -6.65 -14.95
CA LEU A 10 -11.19 -5.45 -14.56
C LEU A 10 -11.81 -4.26 -15.31
N PHE A 11 -12.67 -3.47 -14.68
CA PHE A 11 -13.01 -2.15 -15.18
C PHE A 11 -11.85 -1.22 -14.85
N ILE A 12 -10.93 -1.06 -15.79
CA ILE A 12 -9.85 -0.10 -15.70
C ILE A 12 -10.42 1.25 -16.09
N ILE A 13 -10.46 2.14 -15.13
CA ILE A 13 -10.85 3.52 -15.31
C ILE A 13 -9.66 4.26 -15.91
N PRO A 14 -9.80 4.98 -17.01
CA PRO A 14 -8.74 5.84 -17.50
C PRO A 14 -8.53 6.99 -16.50
N PHE A 15 -7.45 6.93 -15.75
CA PHE A 15 -6.97 8.09 -14.98
C PHE A 15 -6.46 9.14 -15.96
N TYR A 16 -7.28 10.13 -16.25
CA TYR A 16 -6.81 11.37 -16.85
C TYR A 16 -6.13 12.19 -15.74
N PHE A 17 -4.87 11.91 -15.46
CA PHE A 17 -4.03 12.92 -14.85
C PHE A 17 -3.85 14.03 -15.88
N GLY A 18 -4.42 15.21 -15.61
CA GLY A 18 -4.06 16.41 -16.35
C GLY A 18 -2.54 16.50 -16.36
N LEU A 19 -1.97 16.79 -17.52
CA LEU A 19 -0.57 17.03 -17.76
C LEU A 19 -0.04 18.14 -16.82
N ILE A 20 0.17 17.81 -15.55
CA ILE A 20 1.08 18.54 -14.69
C ILE A 20 2.45 18.03 -15.13
N ASP A 21 3.24 18.94 -15.64
CA ASP A 21 4.52 18.72 -16.29
C ASP A 21 5.36 17.61 -15.60
N ALA A 22 5.27 16.40 -16.11
CA ALA A 22 6.15 15.30 -15.75
C ALA A 22 7.64 15.62 -16.06
N GLN A 23 7.92 16.71 -16.76
CA GLN A 23 9.28 17.18 -17.05
C GLN A 23 9.95 17.91 -15.87
N ILE A 24 9.19 18.42 -14.88
CA ILE A 24 9.79 19.06 -13.70
C ILE A 24 10.33 18.02 -12.71
N ILE A 25 9.75 16.85 -12.67
CA ILE A 25 10.16 15.77 -11.74
C ILE A 25 11.45 15.06 -12.22
N HIS A 26 11.77 15.14 -13.50
CA HIS A 26 12.92 14.42 -14.08
C HIS A 26 14.30 14.94 -13.66
N ASN A 27 14.38 16.12 -13.00
CA ASN A 27 15.64 16.71 -12.53
C ASN A 27 15.80 16.72 -11.00
N GLN A 28 14.82 16.24 -10.23
CA GLN A 28 15.03 16.04 -8.80
C GLN A 28 15.72 14.70 -8.57
N LYS A 29 16.86 14.73 -7.88
CA LYS A 29 17.53 13.52 -7.43
C LYS A 29 16.59 12.78 -6.48
N CYS A 30 16.26 11.55 -6.81
CA CYS A 30 15.51 10.67 -5.92
C CYS A 30 16.11 10.65 -4.51
N GLY A 31 15.27 10.76 -3.51
CA GLY A 31 15.67 10.63 -2.12
C GLY A 31 16.33 11.86 -1.52
N ILE A 32 16.15 13.06 -2.10
CA ILE A 32 16.48 14.31 -1.43
C ILE A 32 15.14 14.97 -1.08
N PRO A 33 14.77 15.03 0.21
CA PRO A 33 13.64 15.83 0.66
C PRO A 33 13.84 17.30 0.21
N PRO A 34 12.75 18.06 0.00
CA PRO A 34 12.88 19.51 -0.20
C PRO A 34 13.70 20.10 0.96
N GLU A 35 14.57 21.09 0.66
CA GLU A 35 15.55 21.67 1.59
C GLU A 35 14.95 22.36 2.84
N GLU A 36 13.66 22.22 3.12
CA GLU A 36 12.95 22.92 4.19
C GLU A 36 12.56 22.04 5.41
N SER A 37 12.99 20.78 5.49
CA SER A 37 12.70 20.01 6.70
C SER A 37 13.66 20.35 7.83
N ASN A 38 13.27 21.25 8.72
CA ASN A 38 13.91 21.57 10.01
C ASN A 38 13.77 20.42 11.03
N HIS A 39 13.70 19.18 10.59
CA HIS A 39 13.48 18.04 11.46
C HIS A 39 14.78 17.36 11.80
N SER A 40 14.97 17.05 13.08
CA SER A 40 16.10 16.28 13.61
C SER A 40 16.13 14.81 13.19
N ARG A 41 15.20 14.42 12.31
CA ARG A 41 15.03 13.09 11.74
C ARG A 41 15.81 12.95 10.44
N ASN A 42 16.22 11.73 10.13
CA ASN A 42 16.84 11.41 8.83
C ASN A 42 15.86 11.51 7.65
N TRP A 43 14.55 11.61 7.94
CA TRP A 43 13.43 11.61 6.98
C TRP A 43 12.63 12.91 7.14
N GLY A 44 12.10 13.42 6.03
CA GLY A 44 11.34 14.66 6.01
C GLY A 44 9.95 14.53 6.65
N TYR A 45 9.26 13.41 6.42
CA TYR A 45 7.90 13.15 6.90
C TYR A 45 7.89 12.15 8.07
N GLY A 46 7.30 12.52 9.18
CA GLY A 46 7.23 11.71 10.38
C GLY A 46 5.83 11.45 10.88
N TYR A 47 5.74 10.86 12.07
CA TYR A 47 4.45 10.47 12.65
C TYR A 47 3.57 11.67 13.03
N ASN A 48 4.16 12.79 13.47
CA ASN A 48 3.38 13.99 13.76
C ASN A 48 2.81 14.61 12.48
N ASP A 49 3.56 14.58 11.37
CA ASP A 49 3.05 15.07 10.09
C ASP A 49 1.87 14.21 9.62
N LEU A 50 1.93 12.88 9.82
CA LEU A 50 0.79 11.99 9.59
C LEU A 50 -0.43 12.34 10.45
N LEU A 51 -0.24 12.71 11.71
CA LEU A 51 -1.36 13.11 12.57
C LEU A 51 -1.99 14.41 12.10
N ASP A 52 -1.20 15.36 11.63
CA ASP A 52 -1.69 16.61 11.04
C ASP A 52 -2.49 16.34 9.75
N ASP A 53 -2.03 15.45 8.90
CA ASP A 53 -2.76 15.05 7.69
C ASP A 53 -4.05 14.29 8.02
N ILE A 54 -4.05 13.43 9.03
CA ILE A 54 -5.26 12.77 9.53
C ILE A 54 -6.32 13.81 9.95
N GLU A 55 -5.91 14.90 10.62
CA GLU A 55 -6.83 15.99 10.99
C GLU A 55 -7.43 16.68 9.76
N ILE A 56 -6.70 16.73 8.64
CA ILE A 56 -7.20 17.28 7.37
C ILE A 56 -8.12 16.26 6.69
N TRP A 57 -7.67 15.03 6.50
CA TRP A 57 -8.43 14.00 5.76
C TRP A 57 -9.77 13.68 6.42
N GLN A 58 -9.84 13.64 7.75
CA GLN A 58 -11.08 13.33 8.48
C GLN A 58 -12.19 14.38 8.29
N GLN A 59 -11.90 15.55 7.68
CA GLN A 59 -12.92 16.53 7.32
C GLN A 59 -13.77 16.07 6.13
N SER A 60 -13.29 15.09 5.35
CA SER A 60 -14.04 14.52 4.23
C SER A 60 -15.13 13.56 4.73
N GLN A 61 -16.32 13.68 4.16
CA GLN A 61 -17.41 12.74 4.43
C GLN A 61 -17.20 11.33 3.85
N TYR A 62 -16.18 11.16 3.01
CA TYR A 62 -15.91 9.92 2.29
C TYR A 62 -14.91 9.02 3.00
N VAL A 63 -14.35 9.46 4.10
CA VAL A 63 -13.35 8.71 4.85
C VAL A 63 -13.79 8.45 6.28
N ASN A 64 -13.48 7.24 6.75
CA ASN A 64 -13.45 6.89 8.15
C ASN A 64 -12.01 6.54 8.53
N ILE A 65 -11.50 7.08 9.63
CA ILE A 65 -10.12 6.88 10.07
C ILE A 65 -10.11 6.27 11.47
N ASP A 66 -9.53 5.08 11.59
CA ASP A 66 -9.48 4.33 12.84
C ASP A 66 -8.05 3.85 13.14
N SER A 67 -7.73 3.73 14.43
CA SER A 67 -6.54 3.01 14.85
C SER A 67 -6.83 1.51 14.84
N ILE A 68 -6.13 0.78 13.97
CA ILE A 68 -6.25 -0.68 13.85
C ILE A 68 -5.33 -1.45 14.81
N GLY A 69 -4.43 -0.77 15.49
CA GLY A 69 -3.53 -1.36 16.49
C GLY A 69 -2.42 -0.42 16.91
N ARG A 70 -1.41 -0.99 17.54
CA ARG A 70 -0.28 -0.23 18.08
C ARG A 70 1.05 -0.91 17.81
N THR A 71 2.09 -0.08 17.67
CA THR A 71 3.48 -0.48 17.51
C THR A 71 4.11 -0.90 18.84
N VAL A 72 5.38 -1.35 18.79
CA VAL A 72 6.20 -1.65 19.97
C VAL A 72 6.22 -0.51 20.98
N GLN A 73 6.38 0.75 20.53
CA GLN A 73 6.41 1.94 21.40
C GLN A 73 5.01 2.52 21.68
N GLY A 74 3.95 1.86 21.23
CA GLY A 74 2.57 2.21 21.51
C GLY A 74 1.97 3.29 20.61
N ARG A 75 2.63 3.69 19.51
CA ARG A 75 2.04 4.57 18.50
C ARG A 75 0.90 3.86 17.81
N ALA A 76 -0.15 4.59 17.49
CA ALA A 76 -1.26 4.04 16.74
C ALA A 76 -0.87 3.77 15.29
N ILE A 77 -1.29 2.62 14.77
CA ILE A 77 -1.29 2.33 13.34
C ILE A 77 -2.68 2.70 12.83
N TRP A 78 -2.71 3.65 11.90
CA TRP A 78 -3.95 4.22 11.37
C TRP A 78 -4.35 3.59 10.05
N GLU A 79 -5.64 3.34 9.89
CA GLU A 79 -6.25 2.93 8.63
C GLU A 79 -7.30 3.95 8.20
N LEU A 80 -7.28 4.31 6.92
CA LEU A 80 -8.33 5.06 6.25
C LEU A 80 -9.23 4.11 5.48
N THR A 81 -10.52 4.14 5.75
CA THR A 81 -11.53 3.48 4.91
C THR A 81 -12.20 4.55 4.05
N ILE A 82 -11.96 4.51 2.73
CA ILE A 82 -12.45 5.52 1.77
C ILE A 82 -13.46 4.89 0.81
N SER A 83 -14.69 5.41 0.80
CA SER A 83 -15.78 4.99 -0.10
C SER A 83 -16.95 5.95 0.03
N GLU A 84 -17.87 5.96 -0.94
CA GLU A 84 -19.20 6.57 -0.78
C GLU A 84 -20.15 5.67 0.02
N ASP A 85 -19.95 4.34 -0.03
CA ASP A 85 -20.68 3.37 0.77
C ASP A 85 -19.72 2.27 1.28
N PRO A 86 -19.11 2.46 2.47
CA PRO A 86 -18.20 1.47 3.04
C PRO A 86 -18.89 0.16 3.45
N SER A 87 -20.23 0.15 3.51
CA SER A 87 -21.05 -1.04 3.82
C SER A 87 -21.44 -1.85 2.59
N SER A 88 -21.14 -1.36 1.38
CA SER A 88 -21.52 -2.00 0.13
C SER A 88 -20.93 -3.40 0.01
N ILE A 89 -21.79 -4.34 -0.36
CA ILE A 89 -21.42 -5.74 -0.63
C ILE A 89 -21.05 -5.98 -2.10
N THR A 90 -21.16 -4.97 -2.94
CA THR A 90 -20.91 -5.04 -4.40
C THR A 90 -19.68 -4.23 -4.82
N HIS A 91 -19.21 -3.30 -3.99
CA HIS A 91 -18.01 -2.52 -4.28
C HIS A 91 -16.77 -3.41 -4.25
N LYS A 92 -15.80 -3.08 -5.09
CA LYS A 92 -14.48 -3.72 -5.05
C LYS A 92 -13.73 -3.29 -3.79
N ARG A 93 -13.07 -4.24 -3.12
CA ARG A 93 -12.28 -3.93 -1.93
C ARG A 93 -10.80 -3.97 -2.26
N ILE A 94 -10.12 -2.86 -1.98
CA ILE A 94 -8.69 -2.66 -2.23
C ILE A 94 -8.01 -2.36 -0.90
N TYR A 95 -6.93 -3.06 -0.62
CA TYR A 95 -6.09 -2.85 0.54
C TYR A 95 -4.73 -2.30 0.10
N ILE A 96 -4.23 -1.27 0.78
CA ILE A 96 -2.93 -0.66 0.52
C ILE A 96 -2.25 -0.41 1.86
N HIS A 97 -0.98 -0.79 1.99
CA HIS A 97 -0.15 -0.27 3.07
C HIS A 97 1.18 0.27 2.54
N ALA A 98 1.75 1.20 3.28
CA ALA A 98 2.99 1.87 2.93
C ALA A 98 3.88 2.06 4.14
N ARG A 99 5.12 2.45 3.90
CA ARG A 99 6.09 2.82 4.92
C ARG A 99 6.40 1.67 5.90
N THR A 100 6.45 0.44 5.41
CA THR A 100 7.00 -0.72 6.13
C THR A 100 8.47 -0.47 6.44
N HIS A 101 9.22 -0.01 5.45
CA HIS A 101 10.58 0.50 5.64
C HIS A 101 10.54 2.02 5.89
N PRO A 102 10.99 2.46 7.07
CA PRO A 102 10.96 3.89 7.44
C PRO A 102 11.64 4.83 6.45
N GLY A 103 12.72 4.38 5.81
CA GLY A 103 13.49 5.17 4.85
C GLY A 103 12.86 5.34 3.48
N GLU A 104 11.74 4.69 3.22
CA GLU A 104 11.09 4.68 1.92
C GLU A 104 9.96 5.72 1.85
N GLU A 105 10.32 7.02 1.89
CA GLU A 105 9.34 8.11 1.90
C GLU A 105 8.50 8.20 0.63
N GLU A 106 9.04 7.83 -0.53
CA GLU A 106 8.32 7.88 -1.79
C GLU A 106 7.10 6.97 -1.79
N ALA A 107 7.16 5.84 -1.07
CA ALA A 107 6.00 4.96 -0.87
C ALA A 107 4.86 5.70 -0.17
N PHE A 108 5.19 6.55 0.82
CA PHE A 108 4.22 7.40 1.50
C PHE A 108 3.68 8.48 0.55
N TRP A 109 4.53 9.21 -0.17
CA TRP A 109 4.09 10.29 -1.05
C TRP A 109 3.14 9.82 -2.15
N VAL A 110 3.39 8.63 -2.72
CA VAL A 110 2.46 8.03 -3.68
C VAL A 110 1.14 7.67 -3.00
N THR A 111 1.18 7.15 -1.78
CA THR A 111 -0.02 6.79 -1.01
C THR A 111 -0.82 8.03 -0.61
N ASP A 112 -0.14 9.11 -0.21
CA ASP A 112 -0.76 10.41 0.09
C ASP A 112 -1.50 10.98 -1.13
N GLU A 113 -0.86 10.97 -2.30
CA GLU A 113 -1.50 11.40 -3.54
C GLU A 113 -2.72 10.54 -3.90
N ILE A 114 -2.67 9.22 -3.65
CA ILE A 114 -3.84 8.34 -3.81
C ILE A 114 -4.96 8.77 -2.86
N ILE A 115 -4.66 9.04 -1.59
CA ILE A 115 -5.64 9.49 -0.60
C ILE A 115 -6.25 10.83 -1.03
N ASN A 116 -5.41 11.82 -1.34
CA ASN A 116 -5.85 13.16 -1.75
C ASN A 116 -6.71 13.12 -3.02
N PHE A 117 -6.32 12.30 -4.01
CA PHE A 117 -7.13 12.06 -5.20
C PHE A 117 -8.49 11.45 -4.85
N LEU A 118 -8.50 10.41 -4.02
CA LEU A 118 -9.75 9.73 -3.62
C LEU A 118 -10.69 10.66 -2.82
N LEU A 119 -10.15 11.60 -2.06
CA LEU A 119 -10.93 12.55 -1.27
C LEU A 119 -11.35 13.80 -2.08
N ALA A 120 -10.81 14.00 -3.27
CA ALA A 120 -11.14 15.14 -4.11
C ALA A 120 -12.61 15.14 -4.57
N ASP A 121 -13.16 16.34 -4.75
CA ASP A 121 -14.51 16.54 -5.31
C ASP A 121 -14.45 16.62 -6.84
N THR A 122 -14.08 15.50 -7.46
CA THR A 122 -14.02 15.35 -8.91
C THR A 122 -14.93 14.20 -9.38
N PRO A 123 -15.43 14.23 -10.63
CA PRO A 123 -16.24 13.14 -11.18
C PRO A 123 -15.51 11.79 -11.16
N GLU A 124 -14.21 11.79 -11.41
CA GLU A 124 -13.37 10.60 -11.43
C GLU A 124 -13.25 9.98 -10.02
N ALA A 125 -12.94 10.79 -9.02
CA ALA A 125 -12.86 10.35 -7.63
C ALA A 125 -14.22 9.83 -7.13
N SER A 126 -15.32 10.55 -7.45
CA SER A 126 -16.68 10.11 -7.12
C SER A 126 -17.01 8.77 -7.77
N PHE A 127 -16.69 8.61 -9.05
CA PHE A 127 -16.92 7.33 -9.74
C PHE A 127 -16.16 6.17 -9.08
N ILE A 128 -14.91 6.40 -8.67
CA ILE A 128 -14.10 5.37 -8.01
C ILE A 128 -14.70 5.05 -6.65
N ARG A 129 -14.99 6.04 -5.80
CA ARG A 129 -15.57 5.84 -4.48
C ARG A 129 -16.94 5.14 -4.53
N SER A 130 -17.75 5.41 -5.57
CA SER A 130 -19.08 4.78 -5.77
C SER A 130 -19.00 3.30 -6.16
N ASN A 131 -17.80 2.79 -6.46
CA ASN A 131 -17.61 1.41 -6.92
C ASN A 131 -16.57 0.64 -6.10
N THR A 132 -15.88 1.31 -5.19
CA THR A 132 -14.71 0.75 -4.50
C THR A 132 -14.69 1.15 -3.04
N ILE A 133 -14.19 0.26 -2.19
CA ILE A 133 -13.84 0.51 -0.80
C ILE A 133 -12.32 0.37 -0.69
N PHE A 134 -11.64 1.44 -0.34
CA PHE A 134 -10.21 1.40 -0.06
C PHE A 134 -9.98 1.28 1.44
N HIS A 135 -9.03 0.43 1.81
CA HIS A 135 -8.45 0.33 3.14
C HIS A 135 -6.97 0.68 3.01
N ILE A 136 -6.57 1.83 3.55
CA ILE A 136 -5.21 2.37 3.36
C ILE A 136 -4.54 2.56 4.72
N VAL A 137 -3.39 1.92 4.91
CA VAL A 137 -2.49 2.13 6.05
C VAL A 137 -1.29 2.94 5.57
N PRO A 138 -1.26 4.27 5.76
CA PRO A 138 -0.25 5.11 5.15
C PRO A 138 1.14 4.98 5.78
N MET A 139 1.22 4.53 7.04
CA MET A 139 2.49 4.36 7.76
C MET A 139 2.42 3.12 8.65
N HIS A 140 2.97 2.00 8.17
CA HIS A 140 2.98 0.72 8.88
C HIS A 140 3.98 0.71 10.04
N ASN A 141 5.13 1.37 9.89
CA ASN A 141 6.24 1.38 10.85
C ASN A 141 6.55 2.78 11.42
N PRO A 142 5.62 3.40 12.16
CA PRO A 142 5.83 4.76 12.69
C PRO A 142 6.94 4.84 13.73
N ASP A 143 7.23 3.75 14.45
CA ASP A 143 8.34 3.74 15.42
C ASP A 143 9.70 3.84 14.72
N GLY A 144 9.90 3.04 13.67
CA GLY A 144 11.13 3.09 12.88
C GLY A 144 11.33 4.46 12.21
N VAL A 145 10.22 5.09 11.75
CA VAL A 145 10.24 6.46 11.21
C VAL A 145 10.74 7.46 12.26
N GLU A 146 10.18 7.43 13.46
CA GLU A 146 10.56 8.36 14.52
C GLU A 146 11.97 8.10 15.08
N LEU A 147 12.45 6.86 15.00
CA LEU A 147 13.82 6.48 15.39
C LEU A 147 14.86 6.75 14.29
N GLY A 148 14.43 7.11 13.08
CA GLY A 148 15.29 7.37 11.94
C GLY A 148 15.97 6.11 11.38
N TYR A 149 15.36 4.96 11.56
CA TYR A 149 15.86 3.69 11.01
C TYR A 149 15.56 3.59 9.51
N SER A 150 16.39 2.86 8.79
CA SER A 150 16.18 2.72 7.34
C SER A 150 15.14 1.65 7.01
N ARG A 151 15.14 0.54 7.76
CA ARG A 151 14.26 -0.62 7.49
C ARG A 151 13.59 -1.17 8.74
N GLU A 152 14.20 -1.05 9.90
CA GLU A 152 13.84 -1.77 11.11
C GLU A 152 12.72 -1.07 11.89
N ASN A 153 12.00 -1.83 12.71
CA ASN A 153 11.08 -1.31 13.72
C ASN A 153 11.83 -0.99 15.04
N ALA A 154 11.11 -0.65 16.11
CA ALA A 154 11.72 -0.31 17.40
C ALA A 154 12.45 -1.47 18.08
N ASN A 155 12.21 -2.71 17.70
CA ASN A 155 12.95 -3.89 18.16
C ASN A 155 14.21 -4.17 17.33
N GLY A 156 14.48 -3.38 16.28
CA GLY A 156 15.61 -3.58 15.39
C GLY A 156 15.38 -4.70 14.37
N LEU A 157 14.14 -5.01 14.04
CA LEU A 157 13.75 -6.06 13.10
C LEU A 157 13.12 -5.46 11.83
N ASP A 158 13.46 -6.04 10.68
CA ASP A 158 12.83 -5.72 9.40
C ASP A 158 11.47 -6.42 9.33
N ILE A 159 10.39 -5.64 9.47
CA ILE A 159 9.01 -6.14 9.52
C ILE A 159 8.41 -6.45 8.15
N GLU A 160 9.17 -6.33 7.08
CA GLU A 160 8.83 -6.89 5.77
C GLU A 160 8.93 -8.42 5.77
N SER A 161 9.75 -8.99 6.63
CA SER A 161 9.89 -10.43 6.86
C SER A 161 9.30 -10.85 8.19
N GLY A 162 9.29 -12.17 8.45
CA GLY A 162 8.79 -12.72 9.73
C GLY A 162 7.28 -12.82 9.82
N TRP A 163 6.57 -12.78 8.69
CA TRP A 163 5.11 -12.94 8.65
C TRP A 163 4.64 -14.36 9.00
N ASP A 164 5.53 -15.36 8.93
CA ASP A 164 5.28 -16.75 9.35
C ASP A 164 5.91 -17.10 10.71
N ASP A 165 6.46 -16.12 11.42
CA ASP A 165 7.09 -16.36 12.73
C ASP A 165 6.08 -16.80 13.79
N ASN A 166 6.53 -17.66 14.71
CA ASN A 166 5.68 -18.09 15.85
C ASN A 166 5.36 -16.95 16.83
N VAL A 167 6.19 -15.91 16.85
CA VAL A 167 5.98 -14.70 17.65
C VAL A 167 6.17 -13.52 16.72
N LEU A 168 5.05 -12.93 16.36
CA LEU A 168 5.01 -11.79 15.43
C LEU A 168 5.41 -10.49 16.12
N GLU A 169 6.06 -9.60 15.37
CA GLU A 169 6.18 -8.21 15.78
C GLU A 169 4.78 -7.56 15.85
N PRO A 170 4.55 -6.62 16.79
CA PRO A 170 3.25 -5.99 16.96
C PRO A 170 2.68 -5.41 15.66
N GLU A 171 3.52 -4.73 14.87
CA GLU A 171 3.13 -4.12 13.60
C GLU A 171 2.67 -5.17 12.57
N VAL A 172 3.39 -6.29 12.48
CA VAL A 172 3.02 -7.42 11.60
C VAL A 172 1.70 -8.03 12.05
N SER A 173 1.56 -8.30 13.36
CA SER A 173 0.33 -8.86 13.93
C SER A 173 -0.88 -7.99 13.67
N VAL A 174 -0.73 -6.66 13.73
CA VAL A 174 -1.81 -5.69 13.44
C VAL A 174 -2.27 -5.84 11.99
N LEU A 175 -1.34 -5.84 11.02
CA LEU A 175 -1.73 -5.95 9.61
C LEU A 175 -2.29 -7.34 9.28
N GLN A 176 -1.73 -8.42 9.83
CA GLN A 176 -2.27 -9.76 9.62
C GLN A 176 -3.71 -9.88 10.09
N ASN A 177 -3.98 -9.44 11.32
CA ASN A 177 -5.34 -9.49 11.87
C ASN A 177 -6.31 -8.68 11.01
N ARG A 178 -5.90 -7.48 10.60
CA ARG A 178 -6.73 -6.64 9.76
C ARG A 178 -6.97 -7.22 8.38
N PHE A 179 -5.93 -7.76 7.76
CA PHE A 179 -6.02 -8.41 6.45
C PHE A 179 -6.97 -9.62 6.48
N LEU A 180 -6.84 -10.48 7.49
CA LEU A 180 -7.74 -11.62 7.67
C LEU A 180 -9.19 -11.19 7.86
N GLU A 181 -9.44 -10.18 8.70
CA GLU A 181 -10.77 -9.63 8.90
C GLU A 181 -11.40 -9.19 7.56
N LEU A 182 -10.65 -8.47 6.75
CA LEU A 182 -11.10 -7.97 5.44
C LEU A 182 -11.20 -9.07 4.39
N SER A 183 -10.33 -10.08 4.41
CA SER A 183 -10.32 -11.21 3.47
C SER A 183 -11.47 -12.17 3.73
N PHE A 184 -11.89 -12.32 4.99
CA PHE A 184 -13.04 -13.12 5.35
C PHE A 184 -14.36 -12.33 5.43
N ALA A 185 -14.36 -11.07 5.05
CA ALA A 185 -15.56 -10.21 4.98
C ALA A 185 -16.49 -10.65 3.84
N ILE A 186 -17.19 -11.77 4.03
CA ILE A 186 -18.14 -12.29 3.03
C ILE A 186 -19.42 -11.43 3.04
N PRO A 187 -19.95 -11.04 1.88
CA PRO A 187 -19.60 -11.52 0.53
C PRO A 187 -18.52 -10.70 -0.20
N ASN A 188 -17.90 -9.72 0.42
CA ASN A 188 -17.02 -8.76 -0.22
C ASN A 188 -15.59 -8.80 0.36
N PRO A 189 -14.78 -9.84 0.04
CA PRO A 189 -13.38 -9.92 0.47
C PRO A 189 -12.48 -8.93 -0.29
N ILE A 190 -11.24 -8.75 0.15
CA ILE A 190 -10.20 -8.05 -0.59
C ILE A 190 -10.01 -8.68 -1.97
N GLN A 191 -9.88 -7.84 -2.99
CA GLN A 191 -9.66 -8.27 -4.37
C GLN A 191 -8.31 -7.82 -4.91
N VAL A 192 -7.75 -6.74 -4.37
CA VAL A 192 -6.41 -6.23 -4.68
C VAL A 192 -5.76 -5.81 -3.37
N ALA A 193 -4.52 -6.22 -3.16
CA ALA A 193 -3.67 -5.78 -2.07
C ALA A 193 -2.36 -5.24 -2.64
N LEU A 194 -1.91 -4.09 -2.15
CA LEU A 194 -0.68 -3.43 -2.56
C LEU A 194 0.19 -3.14 -1.34
N ASN A 195 1.42 -3.58 -1.40
CA ASN A 195 2.48 -3.23 -0.47
C ASN A 195 3.38 -2.19 -1.15
N MET A 196 3.38 -0.96 -0.64
CA MET A 196 4.03 0.16 -1.30
C MET A 196 5.44 0.36 -0.77
N HIS A 197 6.40 0.20 -1.66
CA HIS A 197 7.83 0.42 -1.41
C HIS A 197 8.39 1.53 -2.28
N SER A 198 9.57 2.05 -1.91
CA SER A 198 10.35 2.93 -2.75
C SER A 198 11.33 2.14 -3.60
N ALA A 199 11.36 2.42 -4.89
CA ALA A 199 12.28 1.77 -5.80
C ALA A 199 13.65 2.44 -5.81
N TYR A 200 14.70 1.63 -5.94
CA TYR A 200 16.05 2.14 -6.16
C TYR A 200 16.11 2.95 -7.46
N ALA A 201 16.82 4.09 -7.43
CA ALA A 201 17.01 4.99 -8.58
C ALA A 201 15.70 5.54 -9.18
N CYS A 202 14.68 5.81 -8.36
CA CYS A 202 13.39 6.40 -8.74
C CYS A 202 12.61 5.64 -9.82
N LYS A 203 12.81 4.38 -9.94
CA LYS A 203 12.05 3.57 -10.87
C LYS A 203 10.62 3.38 -10.40
N ARG A 204 9.69 3.34 -11.36
CA ARG A 204 8.27 3.10 -11.12
C ARG A 204 7.90 1.76 -11.75
N TYR A 205 7.72 0.74 -10.92
CA TYR A 205 7.38 -0.59 -11.39
C TYR A 205 6.59 -1.35 -10.32
N PHE A 206 5.95 -2.43 -10.74
CA PHE A 206 5.44 -3.46 -9.85
C PHE A 206 6.35 -4.69 -9.93
N VAL A 207 6.45 -5.42 -8.84
CA VAL A 207 7.07 -6.74 -8.82
C VAL A 207 5.97 -7.80 -8.79
N TYR A 208 6.30 -9.01 -9.22
CA TYR A 208 5.44 -10.18 -9.06
C TYR A 208 6.22 -11.29 -8.35
N HIS A 209 5.51 -12.21 -7.74
CA HIS A 209 6.11 -13.29 -6.98
C HIS A 209 6.26 -14.54 -7.84
N HIS A 210 7.37 -15.24 -7.63
CA HIS A 210 7.65 -16.47 -8.37
C HIS A 210 6.66 -17.58 -7.98
N GLU A 211 6.22 -18.39 -8.95
CA GLU A 211 5.26 -19.48 -8.74
C GLU A 211 5.68 -20.51 -7.69
N ASN A 212 6.99 -20.68 -7.45
CA ASN A 212 7.50 -21.58 -6.41
C ASN A 212 7.29 -21.03 -4.99
N GLY A 213 7.15 -19.72 -4.85
CA GLY A 213 6.87 -19.07 -3.57
C GLY A 213 5.38 -18.81 -3.32
N THR A 214 4.56 -18.98 -4.35
CA THR A 214 3.11 -18.77 -4.30
C THR A 214 2.39 -19.86 -5.11
N SER A 215 1.97 -19.54 -6.32
CA SER A 215 1.47 -20.49 -7.32
C SER A 215 1.52 -19.86 -8.71
N SER A 216 1.49 -20.69 -9.76
CA SER A 216 1.39 -20.17 -11.15
C SER A 216 0.15 -19.27 -11.33
N TYR A 217 -0.95 -19.62 -10.70
CA TYR A 217 -2.17 -18.82 -10.76
C TYR A 217 -2.00 -17.41 -10.15
N PHE A 218 -1.35 -17.31 -9.00
CA PHE A 218 -1.09 -16.02 -8.36
C PHE A 218 -0.11 -15.18 -9.18
N THR A 219 0.98 -15.77 -9.63
CA THR A 219 1.96 -15.11 -10.51
C THR A 219 1.30 -14.57 -11.79
N ASP A 220 0.40 -15.33 -12.40
CA ASP A 220 -0.33 -14.90 -13.60
C ASP A 220 -1.28 -13.73 -13.29
N LEU A 221 -1.98 -13.74 -12.15
CA LEU A 221 -2.83 -12.62 -11.71
C LEU A 221 -2.03 -11.34 -11.52
N GLU A 222 -0.86 -11.41 -10.88
CA GLU A 222 0.02 -10.24 -10.69
C GLU A 222 0.52 -9.70 -12.04
N LYS A 223 0.94 -10.56 -12.95
CA LYS A 223 1.36 -10.17 -14.31
C LYS A 223 0.23 -9.55 -15.12
N ASP A 224 -0.97 -10.09 -15.03
CA ASP A 224 -2.16 -9.53 -15.69
C ASP A 224 -2.48 -8.14 -15.12
N PHE A 225 -2.37 -7.94 -13.81
CA PHE A 225 -2.54 -6.64 -13.17
C PHE A 225 -1.49 -5.63 -13.67
N ILE A 226 -0.21 -6.00 -13.68
CA ILE A 226 0.89 -5.15 -14.18
C ILE A 226 0.67 -4.78 -15.64
N SER A 227 0.38 -5.76 -16.49
CA SER A 227 0.09 -5.53 -17.91
C SER A 227 -1.10 -4.61 -18.14
N GLY A 228 -2.13 -4.76 -17.32
CA GLY A 228 -3.29 -3.88 -17.33
C GLY A 228 -2.92 -2.42 -17.04
N ILE A 229 -2.11 -2.17 -16.03
CA ILE A 229 -1.65 -0.82 -15.69
C ILE A 229 -0.77 -0.26 -16.81
N GLN A 230 0.19 -1.02 -17.31
CA GLN A 230 1.07 -0.59 -18.41
C GLN A 230 0.28 -0.27 -19.69
N HIS A 231 -0.79 -1.00 -19.97
CA HIS A 231 -1.65 -0.72 -21.12
C HIS A 231 -2.30 0.67 -21.05
N TYR A 232 -2.73 1.11 -19.86
CA TYR A 232 -3.36 2.42 -19.67
C TYR A 232 -2.36 3.54 -19.41
N TYR A 233 -1.16 3.20 -18.92
CA TYR A 233 -0.08 4.14 -18.59
C TYR A 233 1.25 3.69 -19.17
N PRO A 234 1.41 3.65 -20.49
CA PRO A 234 2.60 3.08 -21.14
C PRO A 234 3.89 3.78 -20.77
N ASP A 235 3.82 5.10 -20.43
CA ASP A 235 4.98 5.89 -20.01
C ASP A 235 5.03 6.08 -18.48
N GLY A 236 4.06 5.54 -17.74
CA GLY A 236 3.92 5.73 -16.30
C GLY A 236 4.64 4.67 -15.46
N ILE A 237 4.66 3.45 -15.95
CA ILE A 237 5.23 2.29 -15.28
C ILE A 237 6.31 1.69 -16.18
N GLU A 238 7.51 1.51 -15.63
CA GLU A 238 8.62 0.91 -16.37
C GLU A 238 8.35 -0.58 -16.63
N ASP A 239 8.82 -1.07 -17.79
CA ASP A 239 8.84 -2.49 -18.07
C ASP A 239 9.76 -3.17 -17.07
N TRP A 240 9.21 -4.12 -16.33
CA TRP A 240 9.96 -4.87 -15.35
C TRP A 240 9.61 -6.35 -15.42
N ASP A 241 10.56 -7.11 -15.94
CA ASP A 241 10.47 -8.58 -15.98
C ASP A 241 11.25 -9.17 -14.80
N TYR A 242 10.83 -8.76 -13.59
CA TYR A 242 11.50 -9.13 -12.36
C TYR A 242 10.52 -9.73 -11.37
N PHE A 243 10.87 -10.88 -10.85
CA PHE A 243 10.17 -11.49 -9.72
C PHE A 243 10.99 -11.33 -8.43
N VAL A 244 10.31 -11.41 -7.32
CA VAL A 244 10.94 -11.38 -6.01
C VAL A 244 11.58 -12.73 -5.73
N SER A 245 12.89 -12.82 -5.92
CA SER A 245 13.62 -14.09 -5.88
C SER A 245 13.66 -14.75 -4.51
N TRP A 246 13.60 -13.95 -3.44
CA TRP A 246 13.57 -14.47 -2.07
C TRP A 246 12.26 -15.15 -1.73
N SER A 247 11.14 -14.78 -2.33
CA SER A 247 9.86 -15.44 -2.11
C SER A 247 9.77 -16.86 -2.70
N SER A 248 10.70 -17.24 -3.56
CA SER A 248 10.70 -18.56 -4.18
C SER A 248 11.03 -19.71 -3.22
N ASN A 249 11.64 -19.42 -2.06
CA ASN A 249 12.09 -20.41 -1.08
C ASN A 249 11.50 -20.25 0.31
N THR A 250 10.83 -19.11 0.58
CA THR A 250 10.24 -18.76 1.88
C THR A 250 8.87 -18.13 1.65
N PRO A 251 7.88 -18.93 1.20
CA PRO A 251 6.61 -18.41 0.70
C PRO A 251 5.83 -17.58 1.71
N ASP A 252 5.78 -17.98 2.96
CA ASP A 252 4.94 -17.31 3.98
C ASP A 252 5.67 -16.19 4.73
N GLN A 253 6.94 -15.99 4.44
CA GLN A 253 7.79 -15.06 5.19
C GLN A 253 7.46 -13.58 4.91
N TYR A 254 6.93 -13.26 3.76
CA TYR A 254 6.63 -11.91 3.28
C TYR A 254 5.14 -11.67 3.18
N PRO A 255 4.65 -10.40 3.27
CA PRO A 255 3.22 -10.12 3.29
C PRO A 255 2.47 -10.71 2.09
N GLU A 256 2.98 -10.56 0.88
CA GLU A 256 2.30 -11.00 -0.33
C GLU A 256 2.19 -12.52 -0.41
N SER A 257 3.23 -13.25 -0.05
CA SER A 257 3.18 -14.71 0.03
C SER A 257 2.25 -15.17 1.14
N TRP A 258 2.30 -14.50 2.28
CA TRP A 258 1.43 -14.80 3.40
C TRP A 258 -0.04 -14.53 3.04
N TRP A 259 -0.34 -13.42 2.32
CA TRP A 259 -1.70 -13.12 1.84
C TRP A 259 -2.24 -14.21 0.92
N TRP A 260 -1.37 -14.79 0.10
CA TRP A 260 -1.78 -15.84 -0.82
C TRP A 260 -2.14 -17.14 -0.11
N PHE A 261 -1.42 -17.49 0.95
CA PHE A 261 -1.61 -18.76 1.66
C PHE A 261 -2.67 -18.70 2.75
N ASN A 262 -3.08 -17.54 3.22
CA ASN A 262 -4.03 -17.32 4.30
C ASN A 262 -5.30 -16.60 3.83
#